data_d47409b44e8ecff7228e0666a055aea5
#
_entry.id   d47409b44e8ecff7228e0666a055aea5
#
_cell.length_a   1.000
_cell.length_b   1.000
_cell.length_c   1.000
_cell.angle_alpha   90.00
_cell.angle_beta   90.00
_cell.angle_gamma   90.00
#
_symmetry.space_group_name_H-M   'P 1'
#
loop_
_entity.id
_entity.type
_entity.pdbx_description
1 polymer ?
#
loop_
_entity_poly.entity_id
_entity_poly.type
_entity_poly.pdbx_seq_one_letter_code
_entity_poly.pdbx_strand_id
1 'polypeptide(L)'
;MTKDVNQLSEQVGAIRVVKNDSQYALYLEELRVLMEKAPERNTQAAERLDLLAVVLEKYEEERFLLAAIDPIDAITMRMAELGYEQKDLAKALGSASRASEILNRKRPLSLDQIRLLHNELRIPADVLLGRASNDAEVTDDQFKKLPFNEMVRRGWFGSNMDDPAQVLRQFKEFIAKVSLGATPVFMRRTIYGGVSDATQMTTYAWFARVVLRARESKYSGMRFSQPNFDIDFLKQIAKLSSANTGPKLAQEFLLMKGILLIYEPELPGMKLDGAVIRDDDGTPVIGLTLRYDRLDSFWFTLMHELAHLLKHFSNQSVAFVDDLANPDFSDPREQEADAIASECLIPRAIWSRSQASKTKRKEDIEALATSLCIGPAIVAGRIRKESGNWAILSKYVGQGEVRKYFPAVDWN
;
A
#
# COMPACT_ATOMS: atom_id res chain seq x y z
N MET A 1 13.12 -20.77 46.25
CA MET A 1 13.75 -19.54 46.78
C MET A 1 13.19 -18.38 45.96
N THR A 2 12.18 -17.69 46.48
CA THR A 2 11.59 -16.50 45.87
C THR A 2 12.58 -15.36 45.94
N LYS A 3 13.09 -14.90 44.84
CA LYS A 3 13.93 -13.69 44.79
C LYS A 3 13.11 -12.48 45.25
N ASP A 4 13.73 -11.63 46.08
CA ASP A 4 13.07 -10.43 46.58
C ASP A 4 12.92 -9.41 45.45
N VAL A 5 11.73 -8.76 45.31
CA VAL A 5 11.45 -7.73 44.28
C VAL A 5 12.50 -6.62 44.31
N ASN A 6 12.95 -6.22 45.50
CA ASN A 6 13.95 -5.18 45.62
C ASN A 6 15.30 -5.54 44.98
N GLN A 7 15.72 -6.80 45.12
CA GLN A 7 16.95 -7.30 44.48
C GLN A 7 16.82 -7.36 42.97
N LEU A 8 15.65 -7.75 42.45
CA LEU A 8 15.40 -7.79 40.99
C LEU A 8 15.30 -6.38 40.41
N SER A 9 14.60 -5.46 41.09
CA SER A 9 14.50 -4.06 40.67
C SER A 9 15.85 -3.34 40.68
N GLU A 10 16.75 -3.67 41.62
CA GLU A 10 18.11 -3.17 41.60
C GLU A 10 18.96 -3.74 40.47
N GLN A 11 18.80 -5.03 40.12
CA GLN A 11 19.47 -5.65 38.97
C GLN A 11 18.98 -5.10 37.65
N VAL A 12 17.69 -4.84 37.51
CA VAL A 12 17.08 -4.29 36.28
C VAL A 12 17.40 -2.79 36.14
N GLY A 13 17.46 -2.05 37.25
CA GLY A 13 17.66 -0.60 37.26
C GLY A 13 16.52 0.15 36.53
N ALA A 14 16.87 1.14 35.72
CA ALA A 14 15.90 1.86 34.89
C ALA A 14 15.43 0.97 33.74
N ILE A 15 14.10 0.83 33.55
CA ILE A 15 13.52 0.07 32.46
C ILE A 15 13.86 0.75 31.15
N ARG A 16 14.36 -0.03 30.18
CA ARG A 16 14.75 0.38 28.84
C ARG A 16 14.13 -0.57 27.82
N VAL A 17 14.13 -0.16 26.56
CA VAL A 17 13.72 -1.03 25.44
C VAL A 17 14.55 -2.33 25.50
N VAL A 18 13.89 -3.48 25.40
CA VAL A 18 14.54 -4.79 25.40
C VAL A 18 15.31 -4.97 24.09
N LYS A 19 16.59 -5.37 24.20
CA LYS A 19 17.47 -5.52 23.03
C LYS A 19 17.94 -6.95 22.81
N ASN A 20 17.81 -7.83 23.80
CA ASN A 20 18.27 -9.21 23.72
C ASN A 20 17.51 -10.11 24.69
N ASP A 21 17.63 -11.45 24.49
CA ASP A 21 16.93 -12.47 25.25
C ASP A 21 17.30 -12.49 26.74
N SER A 22 18.52 -12.13 27.10
CA SER A 22 18.94 -12.09 28.50
C SER A 22 18.23 -10.95 29.25
N GLN A 23 18.08 -9.80 28.62
CA GLN A 23 17.33 -8.67 29.17
C GLN A 23 15.82 -8.96 29.23
N TYR A 24 15.29 -9.61 28.20
CA TYR A 24 13.92 -10.09 28.17
C TYR A 24 13.62 -11.03 29.34
N ALA A 25 14.44 -12.07 29.54
CA ALA A 25 14.25 -13.02 30.62
C ALA A 25 14.31 -12.35 32.02
N LEU A 26 15.18 -11.36 32.19
CA LEU A 26 15.30 -10.62 33.46
C LEU A 26 14.04 -9.77 33.71
N TYR A 27 13.53 -9.10 32.69
CA TYR A 27 12.33 -8.28 32.81
C TYR A 27 11.06 -9.11 33.02
N LEU A 28 10.99 -10.27 32.37
CA LEU A 28 9.89 -11.23 32.54
C LEU A 28 9.84 -11.78 33.97
N GLU A 29 11.00 -12.10 34.56
CA GLU A 29 11.08 -12.56 35.95
C GLU A 29 10.65 -11.48 36.92
N GLU A 30 11.05 -10.22 36.73
CA GLU A 30 10.61 -9.09 37.55
C GLU A 30 9.10 -8.85 37.40
N LEU A 31 8.56 -8.89 36.18
CA LEU A 31 7.13 -8.78 35.91
C LEU A 31 6.34 -9.82 36.69
N ARG A 32 6.77 -11.10 36.60
CA ARG A 32 6.14 -12.22 37.31
C ARG A 32 6.07 -11.99 38.82
N VAL A 33 7.19 -11.57 39.41
CA VAL A 33 7.28 -11.34 40.85
C VAL A 33 6.42 -10.13 41.29
N LEU A 34 6.34 -9.09 40.47
CA LEU A 34 5.45 -7.94 40.73
C LEU A 34 3.96 -8.33 40.61
N MET A 35 3.60 -9.17 39.62
CA MET A 35 2.22 -9.69 39.47
C MET A 35 1.79 -10.55 40.66
N GLU A 36 2.68 -11.43 41.18
CA GLU A 36 2.40 -12.24 42.36
C GLU A 36 2.14 -11.39 43.61
N LYS A 37 2.79 -10.20 43.75
CA LYS A 37 2.60 -9.27 44.87
C LYS A 37 1.35 -8.39 44.72
N ALA A 38 0.76 -8.34 43.53
CA ALA A 38 -0.44 -7.55 43.22
C ALA A 38 -0.39 -6.12 43.83
N PRO A 39 0.55 -5.25 43.38
CA PRO A 39 0.76 -3.95 43.99
C PRO A 39 -0.50 -3.07 43.88
N GLU A 40 -0.76 -2.27 44.92
CA GLU A 40 -1.88 -1.33 44.92
C GLU A 40 -1.74 -0.30 43.78
N ARG A 41 -2.86 0.09 43.22
CA ARG A 41 -2.91 1.10 42.12
C ARG A 41 -2.29 2.44 42.60
N ASN A 42 -1.64 3.12 41.67
CA ASN A 42 -0.94 4.41 41.94
C ASN A 42 0.27 4.30 42.85
N THR A 43 0.88 3.13 42.96
CA THR A 43 2.18 2.95 43.60
C THR A 43 3.30 2.84 42.58
N GLN A 44 4.53 3.17 42.98
CA GLN A 44 5.70 3.03 42.09
C GLN A 44 5.88 1.59 41.59
N ALA A 45 5.47 0.59 42.38
CA ALA A 45 5.51 -0.81 41.98
C ALA A 45 4.46 -1.14 40.89
N ALA A 46 3.26 -0.52 40.96
CA ALA A 46 2.23 -0.67 39.91
C ALA A 46 2.65 0.02 38.61
N GLU A 47 3.19 1.23 38.70
CA GLU A 47 3.71 1.93 37.50
C GLU A 47 4.85 1.14 36.82
N ARG A 48 5.71 0.53 37.64
CA ARG A 48 6.80 -0.30 37.16
C ARG A 48 6.29 -1.60 36.48
N LEU A 49 5.25 -2.21 37.05
CA LEU A 49 4.56 -3.36 36.45
C LEU A 49 4.01 -3.03 35.07
N ASP A 50 3.28 -1.91 34.97
CA ASP A 50 2.67 -1.45 33.73
C ASP A 50 3.76 -1.16 32.65
N LEU A 51 4.85 -0.52 33.05
CA LEU A 51 5.94 -0.19 32.16
C LEU A 51 6.67 -1.45 31.63
N LEU A 52 6.92 -2.43 32.53
CA LEU A 52 7.50 -3.73 32.15
C LEU A 52 6.58 -4.47 31.17
N ALA A 53 5.26 -4.48 31.41
CA ALA A 53 4.30 -5.11 30.54
C ALA A 53 4.36 -4.52 29.11
N VAL A 54 4.34 -3.18 28.98
CA VAL A 54 4.41 -2.49 27.69
C VAL A 54 5.72 -2.79 26.95
N VAL A 55 6.86 -2.77 27.66
CA VAL A 55 8.17 -2.97 27.01
C VAL A 55 8.39 -4.45 26.61
N LEU A 56 7.88 -5.39 27.41
CA LEU A 56 7.90 -6.81 27.06
C LEU A 56 6.95 -7.13 25.93
N GLU A 57 5.70 -6.63 25.96
CA GLU A 57 4.73 -6.77 24.88
C GLU A 57 5.32 -6.29 23.54
N LYS A 58 5.98 -5.13 23.55
CA LYS A 58 6.63 -4.59 22.35
C LYS A 58 7.74 -5.50 21.82
N TYR A 59 8.58 -6.05 22.70
CA TYR A 59 9.63 -6.99 22.32
C TYR A 59 9.07 -8.32 21.80
N GLU A 60 7.98 -8.79 22.44
CA GLU A 60 7.28 -10.01 22.03
C GLU A 60 6.61 -9.84 20.66
N GLU A 61 5.97 -8.70 20.40
CA GLU A 61 5.40 -8.36 19.11
C GLU A 61 6.43 -8.37 17.97
N GLU A 62 7.65 -7.90 18.25
CA GLU A 62 8.72 -7.82 17.25
C GLU A 62 9.43 -9.18 17.01
N ARG A 63 9.48 -10.04 18.02
CA ARG A 63 10.31 -11.24 17.99
C ARG A 63 9.54 -12.56 18.03
N PHE A 64 8.48 -12.60 18.80
CA PHE A 64 7.57 -13.75 18.84
C PHE A 64 6.32 -13.40 18.06
N LEU A 65 6.41 -13.45 16.73
CA LEU A 65 5.21 -13.59 15.91
C LEU A 65 4.51 -14.86 16.41
N LEU A 66 3.56 -14.70 17.33
CA LEU A 66 2.63 -15.76 17.66
C LEU A 66 2.11 -16.25 16.33
N ALA A 67 2.37 -17.52 16.00
CA ALA A 67 1.84 -18.15 14.82
C ALA A 67 0.34 -17.83 14.80
N ALA A 68 -0.09 -17.10 13.79
CA ALA A 68 -1.48 -16.66 13.73
C ALA A 68 -2.35 -17.90 13.80
N ILE A 69 -3.22 -17.95 14.78
CA ILE A 69 -4.18 -19.05 14.89
C ILE A 69 -4.99 -19.04 13.60
N ASP A 70 -4.97 -20.14 12.87
CA ASP A 70 -5.77 -20.29 11.67
C ASP A 70 -7.25 -20.02 12.01
N PRO A 71 -7.97 -19.21 11.23
CA PRO A 71 -9.38 -18.88 11.52
C PRO A 71 -10.26 -20.09 11.76
N ILE A 72 -10.00 -21.20 11.06
CA ILE A 72 -10.78 -22.42 11.19
C ILE A 72 -10.43 -23.16 12.48
N ASP A 73 -9.15 -23.13 12.86
CA ASP A 73 -8.72 -23.68 14.16
C ASP A 73 -9.30 -22.87 15.31
N ALA A 74 -9.33 -21.54 15.21
CA ALA A 74 -9.98 -20.67 16.20
C ALA A 74 -11.50 -20.94 16.31
N ILE A 75 -12.17 -21.12 15.16
CA ILE A 75 -13.60 -21.50 15.14
C ILE A 75 -13.80 -22.86 15.81
N THR A 76 -12.99 -23.85 15.44
CA THR A 76 -13.09 -25.22 15.96
C THR A 76 -12.84 -25.26 17.47
N MET A 77 -11.80 -24.53 17.94
CA MET A 77 -11.49 -24.41 19.36
C MET A 77 -12.63 -23.77 20.14
N ARG A 78 -13.18 -22.68 19.60
CA ARG A 78 -14.29 -21.96 20.24
C ARG A 78 -15.59 -22.77 20.24
N MET A 79 -15.85 -23.54 19.18
CA MET A 79 -16.96 -24.48 19.16
C MET A 79 -16.81 -25.55 20.22
N ALA A 80 -15.61 -26.10 20.40
CA ALA A 80 -15.33 -27.10 21.44
C ALA A 80 -15.53 -26.53 22.85
N GLU A 81 -15.08 -25.30 23.13
CA GLU A 81 -15.29 -24.59 24.40
C GLU A 81 -16.80 -24.39 24.73
N LEU A 82 -17.61 -24.11 23.70
CA LEU A 82 -19.04 -23.85 23.83
C LEU A 82 -19.89 -25.14 23.76
N GLY A 83 -19.27 -26.29 23.49
CA GLY A 83 -20.00 -27.55 23.25
C GLY A 83 -20.83 -27.55 21.96
N TYR A 84 -20.42 -26.73 20.97
CA TYR A 84 -21.10 -26.62 19.68
C TYR A 84 -20.66 -27.72 18.73
N GLU A 85 -21.65 -28.26 17.99
CA GLU A 85 -21.40 -29.18 16.88
C GLU A 85 -21.50 -28.46 15.53
N GLN A 86 -21.09 -29.13 14.46
CA GLN A 86 -21.21 -28.57 13.09
C GLN A 86 -22.64 -28.11 12.75
N LYS A 87 -23.70 -28.75 13.33
CA LYS A 87 -25.09 -28.33 13.14
C LYS A 87 -25.40 -26.95 13.71
N ASP A 88 -24.71 -26.55 14.77
CA ASP A 88 -24.89 -25.23 15.41
C ASP A 88 -24.23 -24.15 14.60
N LEU A 89 -23.02 -24.42 14.10
CA LEU A 89 -22.36 -23.55 13.12
C LEU A 89 -23.19 -23.43 11.82
N ALA A 90 -23.84 -24.52 11.37
CA ALA A 90 -24.70 -24.50 10.20
C ALA A 90 -25.94 -23.63 10.39
N LYS A 91 -26.51 -23.59 11.60
CA LYS A 91 -27.62 -22.67 11.95
C LYS A 91 -27.17 -21.23 11.86
N ALA A 92 -26.02 -20.89 12.45
CA ALA A 92 -25.44 -19.55 12.40
C ALA A 92 -25.17 -19.10 10.96
N LEU A 93 -24.57 -19.96 10.13
CA LEU A 93 -24.23 -19.66 8.73
C LEU A 93 -25.41 -19.81 7.75
N GLY A 94 -26.54 -20.28 8.20
CA GLY A 94 -27.75 -20.52 7.39
C GLY A 94 -27.65 -21.68 6.39
N SER A 95 -26.57 -22.52 6.47
CA SER A 95 -26.34 -23.62 5.51
C SER A 95 -25.38 -24.68 6.05
N ALA A 96 -25.82 -25.93 6.06
CA ALA A 96 -24.98 -27.06 6.46
C ALA A 96 -23.82 -27.33 5.48
N SER A 97 -24.04 -27.13 4.18
CA SER A 97 -23.00 -27.27 3.17
C SER A 97 -21.89 -26.25 3.40
N ARG A 98 -22.25 -24.97 3.63
CA ARG A 98 -21.28 -23.89 3.90
C ARG A 98 -20.47 -24.14 5.17
N ALA A 99 -21.12 -24.57 6.24
CA ALA A 99 -20.43 -24.91 7.49
C ALA A 99 -19.41 -26.04 7.27
N SER A 100 -19.78 -27.08 6.52
CA SER A 100 -18.89 -28.17 6.17
C SER A 100 -17.73 -27.72 5.28
N GLU A 101 -18.00 -26.90 4.26
CA GLU A 101 -16.96 -26.38 3.36
C GLU A 101 -15.93 -25.53 4.11
N ILE A 102 -16.39 -24.70 5.05
CA ILE A 102 -15.55 -23.82 5.87
C ILE A 102 -14.69 -24.67 6.81
N LEU A 103 -15.29 -25.56 7.60
CA LEU A 103 -14.56 -26.42 8.56
C LEU A 103 -13.54 -27.33 7.86
N ASN A 104 -13.83 -27.76 6.62
CA ASN A 104 -12.90 -28.54 5.80
C ASN A 104 -11.93 -27.67 4.97
N ARG A 105 -11.85 -26.37 5.21
CA ARG A 105 -10.95 -25.44 4.52
C ARG A 105 -11.14 -25.40 3.00
N LYS A 106 -12.31 -25.80 2.51
CA LYS A 106 -12.65 -25.78 1.07
C LYS A 106 -13.19 -24.42 0.62
N ARG A 107 -13.54 -23.54 1.56
CA ARG A 107 -14.10 -22.24 1.28
C ARG A 107 -13.64 -21.20 2.33
N PRO A 108 -13.16 -20.02 1.89
CA PRO A 108 -12.81 -18.92 2.79
C PRO A 108 -14.07 -18.30 3.42
N LEU A 109 -13.89 -17.64 4.57
CA LEU A 109 -14.92 -16.88 5.24
C LEU A 109 -15.23 -15.59 4.46
N SER A 110 -16.52 -15.30 4.23
CA SER A 110 -16.94 -14.00 3.74
C SER A 110 -17.01 -12.96 4.86
N LEU A 111 -16.99 -11.65 4.53
CA LEU A 111 -17.12 -10.58 5.52
C LEU A 111 -18.36 -10.69 6.39
N ASP A 112 -19.49 -11.10 5.81
CA ASP A 112 -20.73 -11.28 6.57
C ASP A 112 -20.64 -12.47 7.53
N GLN A 113 -19.94 -13.54 7.11
CA GLN A 113 -19.66 -14.69 7.98
C GLN A 113 -18.68 -14.33 9.10
N ILE A 114 -17.67 -13.52 8.81
CA ILE A 114 -16.74 -13.00 9.83
C ILE A 114 -17.48 -12.15 10.86
N ARG A 115 -18.34 -11.21 10.42
CA ARG A 115 -19.18 -10.41 11.32
C ARG A 115 -20.10 -11.28 12.19
N LEU A 116 -20.73 -12.27 11.58
CA LEU A 116 -21.63 -13.19 12.26
C LEU A 116 -20.87 -14.04 13.29
N LEU A 117 -19.74 -14.65 12.91
CA LEU A 117 -18.93 -15.48 13.81
C LEU A 117 -18.27 -14.65 14.93
N HIS A 118 -17.89 -13.40 14.65
CA HIS A 118 -17.43 -12.47 15.67
C HIS A 118 -18.51 -12.21 16.73
N ASN A 119 -19.74 -11.98 16.30
CA ASN A 119 -20.87 -11.70 17.20
C ASN A 119 -21.34 -12.95 17.96
N GLU A 120 -21.49 -14.07 17.27
CA GLU A 120 -22.05 -15.32 17.82
C GLU A 120 -21.03 -16.10 18.66
N LEU A 121 -19.83 -16.27 18.15
CA LEU A 121 -18.79 -17.06 18.82
C LEU A 121 -17.83 -16.20 19.67
N ARG A 122 -17.96 -14.87 19.62
CA ARG A 122 -17.07 -13.94 20.32
C ARG A 122 -15.58 -14.15 19.97
N ILE A 123 -15.31 -14.57 18.74
CA ILE A 123 -13.94 -14.66 18.23
C ILE A 123 -13.54 -13.27 17.73
N PRO A 124 -12.37 -12.74 18.12
CA PRO A 124 -11.89 -11.45 17.62
C PRO A 124 -11.89 -11.41 16.09
N ALA A 125 -12.32 -10.28 15.52
CA ALA A 125 -12.46 -10.16 14.07
C ALA A 125 -11.12 -10.29 13.34
N ASP A 126 -10.01 -9.85 13.95
CA ASP A 126 -8.65 -9.99 13.45
C ASP A 126 -8.20 -11.46 13.38
N VAL A 127 -8.63 -12.31 14.33
CA VAL A 127 -8.40 -13.75 14.28
C VAL A 127 -9.19 -14.39 13.15
N LEU A 128 -10.46 -14.03 12.97
CA LEU A 128 -11.33 -14.55 11.91
C LEU A 128 -10.92 -14.06 10.51
N LEU A 129 -10.37 -12.85 10.45
CA LEU A 129 -9.74 -12.33 9.25
C LEU A 129 -8.44 -13.08 8.93
N GLY A 130 -7.97 -13.94 9.84
CA GLY A 130 -6.64 -14.51 9.86
C GLY A 130 -5.62 -13.37 9.99
N ARG A 131 -4.90 -13.24 11.07
CA ARG A 131 -3.60 -12.59 10.94
C ARG A 131 -2.91 -13.37 9.83
N ALA A 132 -2.68 -12.75 8.69
CA ALA A 132 -1.78 -13.38 7.75
C ALA A 132 -0.50 -13.61 8.54
N SER A 133 -0.14 -14.87 8.75
CA SER A 133 1.25 -15.19 8.96
C SER A 133 2.00 -14.41 7.89
N ASN A 134 3.04 -13.66 8.24
CA ASN A 134 3.96 -13.06 7.26
C ASN A 134 4.60 -14.14 6.36
N ASP A 135 4.28 -15.39 6.58
CA ASP A 135 4.52 -16.57 5.79
C ASP A 135 3.25 -16.98 5.01
N ALA A 136 2.71 -16.09 4.19
CA ALA A 136 2.11 -16.57 2.96
C ALA A 136 3.28 -17.14 2.16
N GLU A 137 3.58 -18.43 2.36
CA GLU A 137 4.55 -19.15 1.55
C GLU A 137 4.10 -18.99 0.11
N VAL A 138 4.85 -18.17 -0.63
CA VAL A 138 4.71 -18.09 -2.08
C VAL A 138 4.88 -19.51 -2.57
N THR A 139 3.82 -20.11 -3.08
CA THR A 139 3.91 -21.48 -3.57
C THR A 139 4.87 -21.53 -4.75
N ASP A 140 5.58 -22.64 -4.93
CA ASP A 140 6.52 -22.83 -6.03
C ASP A 140 5.92 -22.50 -7.40
N ASP A 141 4.62 -22.74 -7.60
CA ASP A 141 3.92 -22.44 -8.84
C ASP A 141 3.61 -20.94 -9.04
N GLN A 142 3.36 -20.20 -7.97
CA GLN A 142 3.20 -18.74 -8.01
C GLN A 142 4.54 -18.08 -8.27
N PHE A 143 5.58 -18.58 -7.62
CA PHE A 143 6.95 -18.15 -7.76
C PHE A 143 7.45 -18.23 -9.21
N LYS A 144 7.24 -19.38 -9.89
CA LYS A 144 7.64 -19.58 -11.29
C LYS A 144 7.01 -18.61 -12.28
N LYS A 145 5.91 -17.96 -11.91
CA LYS A 145 5.20 -16.99 -12.77
C LYS A 145 5.70 -15.56 -12.62
N LEU A 146 6.55 -15.28 -11.65
CA LEU A 146 7.10 -13.94 -11.43
C LEU A 146 8.17 -13.61 -12.48
N PRO A 147 8.26 -12.34 -12.93
CA PRO A 147 9.24 -11.93 -13.94
C PRO A 147 10.64 -11.72 -13.36
N PHE A 148 11.22 -12.75 -12.71
CA PHE A 148 12.52 -12.64 -12.04
C PHE A 148 13.65 -12.23 -12.96
N ASN A 149 13.69 -12.76 -14.19
CA ASN A 149 14.71 -12.39 -15.16
C ASN A 149 14.75 -10.88 -15.39
N GLU A 150 13.58 -10.25 -15.44
CA GLU A 150 13.46 -8.81 -15.61
C GLU A 150 13.89 -8.04 -14.35
N MET A 151 13.49 -8.52 -13.16
CA MET A 151 13.90 -7.92 -11.89
C MET A 151 15.43 -7.97 -11.70
N VAL A 152 16.05 -9.10 -12.03
CA VAL A 152 17.53 -9.26 -11.99
C VAL A 152 18.20 -8.39 -13.04
N ARG A 153 17.67 -8.36 -14.27
CA ARG A 153 18.18 -7.49 -15.34
C ARG A 153 18.23 -6.01 -14.90
N ARG A 154 17.20 -5.57 -14.17
CA ARG A 154 17.12 -4.21 -13.62
C ARG A 154 17.90 -4.02 -12.32
N GLY A 155 18.63 -5.04 -11.85
CA GLY A 155 19.46 -4.96 -10.64
C GLY A 155 18.69 -4.82 -9.33
N TRP A 156 17.46 -5.36 -9.24
CA TRP A 156 16.68 -5.29 -8.01
C TRP A 156 17.28 -6.17 -6.90
N PHE A 157 17.90 -7.27 -7.29
CA PHE A 157 18.65 -8.17 -6.43
C PHE A 157 19.71 -8.93 -7.23
N GLY A 158 20.54 -9.76 -6.57
CA GLY A 158 21.73 -10.39 -7.16
C GLY A 158 21.47 -11.23 -8.42
N SER A 159 22.51 -11.38 -9.23
CA SER A 159 22.46 -11.87 -10.61
C SER A 159 22.50 -13.39 -10.77
N ASN A 160 22.65 -14.19 -9.69
CA ASN A 160 22.72 -15.64 -9.81
C ASN A 160 21.33 -16.26 -9.86
N MET A 161 20.90 -16.65 -11.06
CA MET A 161 19.58 -17.26 -11.35
C MET A 161 19.63 -18.79 -11.45
N ASP A 162 20.80 -19.40 -11.26
CA ASP A 162 21.00 -20.84 -11.49
C ASP A 162 20.35 -21.70 -10.39
N ASP A 163 20.12 -21.11 -9.19
CA ASP A 163 19.47 -21.76 -8.07
C ASP A 163 18.13 -21.09 -7.72
N PRO A 164 16.98 -21.73 -8.05
CA PRO A 164 15.65 -21.20 -7.70
C PRO A 164 15.44 -20.91 -6.22
N ALA A 165 16.05 -21.71 -5.33
CA ALA A 165 15.95 -21.51 -3.89
C ALA A 165 16.68 -20.22 -3.45
N GLN A 166 17.81 -19.93 -4.08
CA GLN A 166 18.54 -18.68 -3.84
C GLN A 166 17.77 -17.44 -4.34
N VAL A 167 17.16 -17.55 -5.50
CA VAL A 167 16.32 -16.46 -6.06
C VAL A 167 15.13 -16.18 -5.14
N LEU A 168 14.45 -17.22 -4.67
CA LEU A 168 13.34 -17.08 -3.73
C LEU A 168 13.77 -16.40 -2.42
N ARG A 169 14.92 -16.80 -1.88
CA ARG A 169 15.47 -16.17 -0.67
C ARG A 169 15.77 -14.69 -0.89
N GLN A 170 16.45 -14.33 -1.99
CA GLN A 170 16.75 -12.94 -2.32
C GLN A 170 15.48 -12.11 -2.53
N PHE A 171 14.45 -12.68 -3.15
CA PHE A 171 13.16 -12.04 -3.32
C PHE A 171 12.46 -11.80 -1.98
N LYS A 172 12.45 -12.80 -1.07
CA LYS A 172 11.90 -12.63 0.29
C LYS A 172 12.65 -11.55 1.06
N GLU A 173 13.99 -11.53 1.00
CA GLU A 173 14.82 -10.50 1.61
C GLU A 173 14.56 -9.10 1.01
N PHE A 174 14.34 -9.03 -0.30
CA PHE A 174 14.01 -7.78 -0.99
C PHE A 174 12.67 -7.22 -0.51
N ILE A 175 11.64 -8.04 -0.46
CA ILE A 175 10.30 -7.66 0.03
C ILE A 175 10.35 -7.28 1.52
N ALA A 176 11.08 -8.03 2.34
CA ALA A 176 11.20 -7.79 3.78
C ALA A 176 11.86 -6.45 4.15
N LYS A 177 12.61 -5.83 3.22
CA LYS A 177 13.18 -4.48 3.43
C LYS A 177 12.12 -3.38 3.50
N VAL A 178 10.91 -3.68 3.03
CA VAL A 178 9.80 -2.73 2.97
C VAL A 178 8.64 -3.32 3.75
N SER A 179 8.50 -2.89 5.01
CA SER A 179 7.32 -3.17 5.81
C SER A 179 6.18 -2.30 5.30
N LEU A 180 5.57 -2.66 4.18
CA LEU A 180 4.33 -2.03 3.77
C LEU A 180 3.26 -2.50 4.76
N GLY A 181 3.07 -1.77 5.86
CA GLY A 181 2.37 -2.10 7.12
C GLY A 181 0.98 -2.72 7.05
N ALA A 182 0.56 -3.22 5.90
CA ALA A 182 -0.66 -3.98 5.69
C ALA A 182 -0.55 -4.90 4.48
N THR A 183 0.60 -5.56 4.28
CA THR A 183 0.77 -6.63 3.29
C THR A 183 -0.44 -7.57 3.21
N PRO A 184 -1.04 -8.00 4.35
CA PRO A 184 -2.21 -8.85 4.33
C PRO A 184 -3.50 -8.19 3.82
N VAL A 185 -3.69 -6.90 4.07
CA VAL A 185 -4.92 -6.20 3.66
C VAL A 185 -4.91 -5.92 2.17
N PHE A 186 -3.76 -5.54 1.64
CA PHE A 186 -3.58 -5.30 0.21
C PHE A 186 -3.72 -6.61 -0.60
N MET A 187 -3.04 -7.68 -0.22
CA MET A 187 -3.20 -9.00 -0.84
C MET A 187 -4.63 -9.54 -0.74
N ARG A 188 -5.35 -9.31 0.36
CA ARG A 188 -6.75 -9.75 0.51
C ARG A 188 -7.70 -9.03 -0.42
N ARG A 189 -7.51 -7.74 -0.66
CA ARG A 189 -8.40 -6.96 -1.52
C ARG A 189 -8.29 -7.38 -2.98
N THR A 190 -7.09 -7.70 -3.42
CA THR A 190 -6.80 -8.15 -4.79
C THR A 190 -7.24 -9.62 -5.03
N ILE A 191 -7.20 -10.49 -4.02
CA ILE A 191 -7.71 -11.88 -4.11
C ILE A 191 -9.21 -11.92 -4.47
N TYR A 192 -10.00 -10.94 -4.06
CA TYR A 192 -11.43 -10.87 -4.39
C TYR A 192 -11.73 -10.22 -5.76
N GLY A 193 -10.77 -9.58 -6.40
CA GLY A 193 -10.94 -8.85 -7.68
C GLY A 193 -10.64 -9.65 -8.95
N GLY A 194 -10.30 -10.93 -8.86
CA GLY A 194 -10.10 -11.78 -10.07
C GLY A 194 -8.75 -11.61 -10.80
N VAL A 195 -7.80 -10.88 -10.22
CA VAL A 195 -6.41 -10.81 -10.71
C VAL A 195 -5.66 -12.08 -10.31
N SER A 196 -4.77 -12.58 -11.16
CA SER A 196 -3.96 -13.75 -10.82
C SER A 196 -3.00 -13.44 -9.67
N ASP A 197 -2.78 -14.40 -8.76
CA ASP A 197 -1.84 -14.27 -7.64
C ASP A 197 -0.44 -13.78 -8.10
N ALA A 198 0.00 -14.20 -9.30
CA ALA A 198 1.27 -13.78 -9.87
C ALA A 198 1.31 -12.28 -10.22
N THR A 199 0.21 -11.73 -10.76
CA THR A 199 0.11 -10.29 -11.05
C THR A 199 0.14 -9.47 -9.77
N GLN A 200 -0.49 -9.96 -8.69
CA GLN A 200 -0.49 -9.31 -7.40
C GLN A 200 0.91 -9.26 -6.78
N MET A 201 1.60 -10.39 -6.79
CA MET A 201 2.98 -10.49 -6.30
C MET A 201 3.94 -9.61 -7.10
N THR A 202 3.76 -9.55 -8.42
CA THR A 202 4.53 -8.67 -9.30
C THR A 202 4.29 -7.19 -8.97
N THR A 203 3.03 -6.81 -8.75
CA THR A 203 2.65 -5.44 -8.35
C THR A 203 3.23 -5.09 -6.98
N TYR A 204 3.17 -6.02 -6.02
CA TYR A 204 3.76 -5.81 -4.71
C TYR A 204 5.29 -5.65 -4.77
N ALA A 205 5.98 -6.45 -5.57
CA ALA A 205 7.41 -6.31 -5.81
C ALA A 205 7.75 -4.94 -6.41
N TRP A 206 6.92 -4.45 -7.31
CA TRP A 206 7.06 -3.11 -7.89
C TRP A 206 6.89 -2.02 -6.83
N PHE A 207 5.90 -2.13 -5.92
CA PHE A 207 5.75 -1.18 -4.80
C PHE A 207 6.97 -1.18 -3.89
N ALA A 208 7.47 -2.36 -3.52
CA ALA A 208 8.68 -2.48 -2.72
C ALA A 208 9.85 -1.77 -3.41
N ARG A 209 10.01 -1.93 -4.73
CA ARG A 209 11.05 -1.26 -5.49
C ARG A 209 10.88 0.26 -5.48
N VAL A 210 9.68 0.76 -5.70
CA VAL A 210 9.36 2.20 -5.66
C VAL A 210 9.73 2.80 -4.30
N VAL A 211 9.34 2.15 -3.20
CA VAL A 211 9.68 2.62 -1.85
C VAL A 211 11.18 2.57 -1.59
N LEU A 212 11.86 1.49 -1.99
CA LEU A 212 13.33 1.40 -1.83
C LEU A 212 14.04 2.50 -2.59
N ARG A 213 13.63 2.80 -3.83
CA ARG A 213 14.19 3.95 -4.60
C ARG A 213 13.87 5.29 -3.94
N ALA A 214 12.71 5.45 -3.35
CA ALA A 214 12.37 6.64 -2.59
C ALA A 214 13.34 6.83 -1.41
N ARG A 215 13.64 5.77 -0.67
CA ARG A 215 14.61 5.78 0.44
C ARG A 215 16.04 6.05 -0.03
N GLU A 216 16.44 5.56 -1.20
CA GLU A 216 17.75 5.82 -1.82
C GLU A 216 17.94 7.30 -2.21
N SER A 217 16.85 8.03 -2.47
CA SER A 217 16.91 9.43 -2.91
C SER A 217 17.40 10.42 -1.86
N LYS A 218 17.83 9.95 -0.68
CA LYS A 218 18.42 10.71 0.44
C LYS A 218 17.71 12.03 0.73
N TYR A 219 16.42 11.95 0.92
CA TYR A 219 15.63 13.12 1.23
C TYR A 219 15.87 13.57 2.68
N SER A 220 16.43 14.79 2.83
CA SER A 220 16.56 15.48 4.13
C SER A 220 15.62 16.70 4.22
N GLY A 221 14.50 16.66 3.52
CA GLY A 221 13.62 17.79 3.32
C GLY A 221 12.44 17.89 4.30
N MET A 222 11.46 18.72 3.96
CA MET A 222 10.28 18.95 4.76
C MET A 222 9.41 17.68 4.85
N ARG A 223 8.82 17.46 6.02
CA ARG A 223 7.83 16.40 6.19
C ARG A 223 6.53 16.79 5.50
N PHE A 224 5.86 15.81 4.89
CA PHE A 224 4.54 16.00 4.33
C PHE A 224 3.56 16.52 5.40
N SER A 225 2.80 17.55 5.04
CA SER A 225 1.79 18.14 5.91
C SER A 225 0.47 18.28 5.17
N GLN A 226 -0.52 17.52 5.58
CA GLN A 226 -1.84 17.48 4.95
C GLN A 226 -2.59 18.82 4.95
N PRO A 227 -2.50 19.70 5.97
CA PRO A 227 -3.18 21.01 5.94
C PRO A 227 -2.76 21.93 4.79
N ASN A 228 -1.61 21.72 4.19
CA ASN A 228 -1.09 22.50 3.06
C ASN A 228 -1.26 21.80 1.71
N PHE A 229 -2.04 20.72 1.67
CA PHE A 229 -2.27 19.91 0.50
C PHE A 229 -3.75 19.89 0.18
N ASP A 230 -4.17 20.75 -0.77
CA ASP A 230 -5.55 21.02 -1.15
C ASP A 230 -5.74 21.06 -2.67
N ILE A 231 -6.95 21.34 -3.10
CA ILE A 231 -7.29 21.46 -4.54
C ILE A 231 -6.49 22.56 -5.23
N ASP A 232 -6.19 23.66 -4.56
CA ASP A 232 -5.45 24.77 -5.17
C ASP A 232 -3.97 24.40 -5.34
N PHE A 233 -3.44 23.56 -4.44
CA PHE A 233 -2.13 22.95 -4.63
C PHE A 233 -2.09 22.08 -5.90
N LEU A 234 -3.09 21.23 -6.12
CA LEU A 234 -3.18 20.41 -7.33
C LEU A 234 -3.23 21.29 -8.59
N LYS A 235 -4.00 22.36 -8.58
CA LYS A 235 -4.06 23.33 -9.70
C LYS A 235 -2.71 24.03 -9.96
N GLN A 236 -1.92 24.29 -8.92
CA GLN A 236 -0.56 24.84 -9.09
C GLN A 236 0.34 23.82 -9.80
N ILE A 237 0.26 22.53 -9.45
CA ILE A 237 1.00 21.47 -10.15
C ILE A 237 0.57 21.38 -11.61
N ALA A 238 -0.74 21.44 -11.90
CA ALA A 238 -1.24 21.40 -13.26
C ALA A 238 -0.63 22.52 -14.14
N LYS A 239 -0.39 23.70 -13.61
CA LYS A 239 0.22 24.83 -14.32
C LYS A 239 1.69 24.58 -14.69
N LEU A 240 2.41 23.73 -13.96
CA LEU A 240 3.79 23.35 -14.32
C LEU A 240 3.86 22.69 -15.70
N SER A 241 2.74 22.14 -16.17
CA SER A 241 2.64 21.54 -17.50
C SER A 241 2.85 22.51 -18.66
N SER A 242 2.74 23.81 -18.43
CA SER A 242 3.03 24.83 -19.43
C SER A 242 4.51 24.97 -19.73
N ALA A 243 5.39 24.53 -18.84
CA ALA A 243 6.82 24.57 -19.02
C ALA A 243 7.33 23.32 -19.78
N ASN A 244 8.34 23.50 -20.65
CA ASN A 244 8.96 22.39 -21.37
C ASN A 244 9.52 21.32 -20.43
N THR A 245 10.09 21.73 -19.28
CA THR A 245 10.62 20.84 -18.25
C THR A 245 9.61 20.47 -17.18
N GLY A 246 8.31 20.63 -17.47
CA GLY A 246 7.21 20.45 -16.53
C GLY A 246 7.28 19.17 -15.70
N PRO A 247 7.52 17.99 -16.27
CA PRO A 247 7.64 16.75 -15.50
C PRO A 247 8.74 16.79 -14.42
N LYS A 248 9.90 17.39 -14.74
CA LYS A 248 10.99 17.56 -13.77
C LYS A 248 10.63 18.59 -12.69
N LEU A 249 10.03 19.70 -13.08
CA LEU A 249 9.55 20.72 -12.13
C LEU A 249 8.49 20.16 -11.18
N ALA A 250 7.61 19.28 -11.66
CA ALA A 250 6.63 18.62 -10.82
C ALA A 250 7.28 17.73 -9.76
N GLN A 251 8.32 16.96 -10.13
CA GLN A 251 9.08 16.15 -9.19
C GLN A 251 9.76 17.01 -8.11
N GLU A 252 10.43 18.09 -8.51
CA GLU A 252 11.10 19.01 -7.59
C GLU A 252 10.11 19.73 -6.67
N PHE A 253 8.97 20.16 -7.20
CA PHE A 253 7.94 20.85 -6.44
C PHE A 253 7.26 19.93 -5.40
N LEU A 254 6.98 18.68 -5.77
CA LEU A 254 6.45 17.67 -4.85
C LEU A 254 7.44 17.33 -3.75
N LEU A 255 8.73 17.20 -4.11
CA LEU A 255 9.81 16.94 -3.16
C LEU A 255 9.88 18.04 -2.07
N MET A 256 9.77 19.31 -2.44
CA MET A 256 9.73 20.42 -1.48
C MET A 256 8.52 20.36 -0.53
N LYS A 257 7.48 19.61 -0.88
CA LYS A 257 6.29 19.41 -0.06
C LYS A 257 6.30 18.09 0.72
N GLY A 258 7.42 17.36 0.67
CA GLY A 258 7.56 16.07 1.36
C GLY A 258 6.84 14.91 0.67
N ILE A 259 6.58 15.03 -0.64
CA ILE A 259 5.99 13.98 -1.48
C ILE A 259 7.08 13.50 -2.44
N LEU A 260 7.38 12.20 -2.42
CA LEU A 260 8.39 11.60 -3.28
C LEU A 260 7.73 11.10 -4.57
N LEU A 261 8.15 11.63 -5.71
CA LEU A 261 7.72 11.17 -7.03
C LEU A 261 8.83 10.30 -7.65
N ILE A 262 8.55 9.01 -7.77
CA ILE A 262 9.49 7.97 -8.22
C ILE A 262 9.01 7.41 -9.56
N TYR A 263 9.96 7.20 -10.45
CA TYR A 263 9.72 6.56 -11.74
C TYR A 263 10.33 5.17 -11.73
N GLU A 264 9.49 4.16 -11.96
CA GLU A 264 9.91 2.76 -12.06
C GLU A 264 9.08 2.08 -13.17
N PRO A 265 9.71 1.61 -14.24
CA PRO A 265 8.99 0.96 -15.34
C PRO A 265 8.16 -0.23 -14.87
N GLU A 266 7.02 -0.46 -15.51
CA GLU A 266 6.18 -1.63 -15.24
C GLU A 266 6.96 -2.94 -15.43
N LEU A 267 6.59 -3.96 -14.64
CA LEU A 267 7.07 -5.31 -14.88
C LEU A 267 6.16 -6.04 -15.88
N PRO A 268 6.68 -7.04 -16.62
CA PRO A 268 5.86 -7.85 -17.51
C PRO A 268 4.62 -8.42 -16.80
N GLY A 269 3.47 -8.26 -17.42
CA GLY A 269 2.17 -8.70 -16.89
C GLY A 269 1.45 -7.69 -15.99
N MET A 270 2.10 -6.60 -15.61
CA MET A 270 1.44 -5.47 -14.94
C MET A 270 0.71 -4.59 -15.95
N LYS A 271 -0.34 -3.91 -15.48
CA LYS A 271 -1.09 -2.88 -16.24
C LYS A 271 -1.33 -1.68 -15.34
N LEU A 272 -0.30 -1.20 -14.67
CA LEU A 272 -0.35 -0.11 -13.71
C LEU A 272 0.26 1.14 -14.34
N ASP A 273 -0.42 2.28 -14.24
CA ASP A 273 0.09 3.58 -14.69
C ASP A 273 0.75 4.35 -13.54
N GLY A 274 0.18 4.26 -12.33
CA GLY A 274 0.71 4.88 -11.12
C GLY A 274 0.20 4.23 -9.85
N ALA A 275 0.73 4.66 -8.71
CA ALA A 275 0.22 4.33 -7.39
C ALA A 275 0.71 5.31 -6.32
N VAL A 276 -0.12 5.57 -5.31
CA VAL A 276 0.28 6.24 -4.07
C VAL A 276 0.55 5.21 -2.99
N ILE A 277 1.73 5.27 -2.40
CA ILE A 277 2.21 4.35 -1.38
C ILE A 277 2.62 5.16 -0.15
N ARG A 278 2.38 4.63 1.04
CA ARG A 278 2.89 5.21 2.30
C ARG A 278 4.14 4.46 2.72
N ASP A 279 5.25 5.17 2.91
CA ASP A 279 6.45 4.60 3.54
C ASP A 279 6.24 4.42 5.06
N ASP A 280 7.11 3.64 5.72
CA ASP A 280 7.01 3.31 7.16
C ASP A 280 7.04 4.55 8.06
N ASP A 281 7.72 5.63 7.64
CA ASP A 281 7.77 6.90 8.36
C ASP A 281 6.57 7.83 8.07
N GLY A 282 5.60 7.36 7.29
CA GLY A 282 4.41 8.10 6.88
C GLY A 282 4.58 8.99 5.65
N THR A 283 5.76 9.00 5.03
CA THR A 283 6.04 9.79 3.81
C THR A 283 5.23 9.24 2.63
N PRO A 284 4.48 10.11 1.90
CA PRO A 284 3.81 9.69 0.68
C PRO A 284 4.81 9.55 -0.47
N VAL A 285 4.74 8.41 -1.14
CA VAL A 285 5.52 8.07 -2.32
C VAL A 285 4.56 7.83 -3.47
N ILE A 286 4.70 8.59 -4.55
CA ILE A 286 3.96 8.37 -5.79
C ILE A 286 4.89 7.66 -6.77
N GLY A 287 4.53 6.45 -7.17
CA GLY A 287 5.22 5.70 -8.22
C GLY A 287 4.51 5.88 -9.54
N LEU A 288 5.24 6.19 -10.62
CA LEU A 288 4.72 6.23 -11.98
C LEU A 288 5.50 5.29 -12.87
N THR A 289 4.79 4.49 -13.68
CA THR A 289 5.43 3.56 -14.62
C THR A 289 5.86 4.24 -15.92
N LEU A 290 5.21 5.33 -16.28
CA LEU A 290 5.33 6.01 -17.57
C LEU A 290 5.19 5.04 -18.76
N ARG A 291 4.31 4.04 -18.64
CA ARG A 291 4.02 3.05 -19.69
C ARG A 291 3.78 3.71 -21.05
N TYR A 292 3.04 4.78 -21.02
CA TYR A 292 2.88 5.66 -22.18
C TYR A 292 3.80 6.88 -22.01
N ASP A 293 4.92 6.90 -22.69
CA ASP A 293 5.84 8.06 -22.67
C ASP A 293 5.22 9.27 -23.40
N ARG A 294 4.19 9.87 -22.77
CA ARG A 294 3.42 10.99 -23.32
C ARG A 294 3.07 12.00 -22.22
N LEU A 295 3.13 13.29 -22.57
CA LEU A 295 2.82 14.37 -21.62
C LEU A 295 1.34 14.35 -21.16
N ASP A 296 0.38 14.05 -22.04
CA ASP A 296 -1.04 13.98 -21.66
C ASP A 296 -1.30 12.88 -20.63
N SER A 297 -0.72 11.70 -20.83
CA SER A 297 -0.81 10.57 -19.92
C SER A 297 -0.13 10.86 -18.58
N PHE A 298 1.10 11.39 -18.63
CA PHE A 298 1.85 11.76 -17.43
C PHE A 298 1.06 12.71 -16.52
N TRP A 299 0.55 13.81 -17.08
CA TRP A 299 -0.16 14.80 -16.27
C TRP A 299 -1.46 14.27 -15.71
N PHE A 300 -2.21 13.47 -16.49
CA PHE A 300 -3.45 12.88 -16.00
C PHE A 300 -3.17 11.89 -14.87
N THR A 301 -2.23 10.96 -15.06
CA THR A 301 -1.88 9.95 -14.05
C THR A 301 -1.34 10.64 -12.78
N LEU A 302 -0.42 11.60 -12.91
CA LEU A 302 0.08 12.33 -11.73
C LEU A 302 -1.03 13.02 -10.95
N MET A 303 -1.97 13.69 -11.63
CA MET A 303 -3.09 14.37 -10.97
C MET A 303 -4.07 13.39 -10.34
N HIS A 304 -4.27 12.21 -10.93
CA HIS A 304 -5.07 11.14 -10.39
C HIS A 304 -4.46 10.59 -9.09
N GLU A 305 -3.17 10.28 -9.07
CA GLU A 305 -2.47 9.86 -7.86
C GLU A 305 -2.47 10.92 -6.75
N LEU A 306 -2.33 12.20 -7.13
CA LEU A 306 -2.45 13.31 -6.19
C LEU A 306 -3.88 13.47 -5.63
N ALA A 307 -4.90 13.13 -6.40
CA ALA A 307 -6.28 13.12 -5.92
C ALA A 307 -6.51 11.99 -4.90
N HIS A 308 -5.93 10.80 -5.12
CA HIS A 308 -5.91 9.73 -4.11
C HIS A 308 -5.19 10.16 -2.85
N LEU A 309 -4.03 10.82 -2.97
CA LEU A 309 -3.32 11.37 -1.82
C LEU A 309 -4.17 12.39 -1.05
N LEU A 310 -4.91 13.24 -1.76
CA LEU A 310 -5.75 14.28 -1.16
C LEU A 310 -6.95 13.71 -0.39
N LYS A 311 -7.63 12.71 -0.96
CA LYS A 311 -8.94 12.25 -0.49
C LYS A 311 -8.90 10.95 0.30
N HIS A 312 -8.01 10.05 -0.07
CA HIS A 312 -8.04 8.69 0.40
C HIS A 312 -6.83 8.30 1.27
N PHE A 313 -5.81 9.15 1.36
CA PHE A 313 -4.58 8.90 2.09
C PHE A 313 -4.79 9.07 3.61
N SER A 314 -5.41 8.09 4.25
CA SER A 314 -5.61 8.05 5.70
C SER A 314 -4.47 7.30 6.41
N ASN A 315 -4.37 7.45 7.74
CA ASN A 315 -3.39 6.72 8.56
C ASN A 315 -3.54 5.19 8.51
N GLN A 316 -4.64 4.69 7.96
CA GLN A 316 -4.93 3.26 7.84
C GLN A 316 -4.69 2.68 6.43
N SER A 317 -4.35 3.52 5.45
CA SER A 317 -4.17 3.10 4.06
C SER A 317 -2.70 3.10 3.70
N VAL A 318 -2.19 1.96 3.23
CA VAL A 318 -0.76 1.78 2.90
C VAL A 318 -0.48 2.02 1.43
N ALA A 319 -1.39 1.63 0.55
CA ALA A 319 -1.29 1.90 -0.88
C ALA A 319 -2.68 2.04 -1.50
N PHE A 320 -2.80 2.92 -2.48
CA PHE A 320 -3.91 2.99 -3.41
C PHE A 320 -3.41 2.56 -4.78
N VAL A 321 -4.15 1.65 -5.38
CA VAL A 321 -3.85 1.07 -6.68
C VAL A 321 -5.14 1.06 -7.45
N ASP A 322 -5.09 1.55 -8.66
CA ASP A 322 -6.15 1.35 -9.63
C ASP A 322 -6.49 -0.14 -9.69
N ASP A 323 -7.76 -0.50 -9.51
CA ASP A 323 -8.19 -1.91 -9.56
C ASP A 323 -8.05 -2.44 -11.00
N LEU A 324 -6.87 -2.99 -11.28
CA LEU A 324 -6.49 -3.48 -12.60
C LEU A 324 -7.28 -4.74 -13.05
N ALA A 325 -8.00 -5.34 -12.11
CA ALA A 325 -8.72 -6.59 -12.36
C ALA A 325 -10.14 -6.38 -12.83
N ASN A 326 -10.70 -5.25 -12.55
CA ASN A 326 -12.09 -4.96 -12.88
C ASN A 326 -12.16 -3.66 -13.67
N PRO A 327 -12.25 -3.71 -15.03
CA PRO A 327 -12.50 -2.53 -15.83
C PRO A 327 -13.91 -1.96 -15.63
N ASP A 328 -14.74 -2.58 -14.76
CA ASP A 328 -15.95 -1.97 -14.27
C ASP A 328 -15.55 -0.77 -13.40
N PHE A 329 -15.76 0.41 -13.95
CA PHE A 329 -15.60 1.74 -13.39
C PHE A 329 -16.46 1.96 -12.10
N SER A 330 -16.52 0.98 -11.22
CA SER A 330 -17.47 0.94 -10.11
C SER A 330 -16.89 1.31 -8.76
N ASP A 331 -15.56 1.46 -8.60
CA ASP A 331 -15.02 1.98 -7.33
C ASP A 331 -15.29 3.49 -7.26
N PRO A 332 -16.11 3.95 -6.30
CA PRO A 332 -16.42 5.37 -6.14
C PRO A 332 -15.17 6.24 -5.94
N ARG A 333 -14.09 5.68 -5.40
CA ARG A 333 -12.84 6.40 -5.14
C ARG A 333 -12.08 6.68 -6.42
N GLU A 334 -12.07 5.73 -7.36
CA GLU A 334 -11.48 5.91 -8.68
C GLU A 334 -12.23 6.98 -9.46
N GLN A 335 -13.57 6.96 -9.41
CA GLN A 335 -14.40 7.98 -10.03
C GLN A 335 -14.17 9.36 -9.40
N GLU A 336 -14.02 9.43 -8.07
CA GLU A 336 -13.71 10.69 -7.38
C GLU A 336 -12.32 11.20 -7.76
N ALA A 337 -11.30 10.34 -7.81
CA ALA A 337 -9.95 10.72 -8.22
C ALA A 337 -9.91 11.20 -9.67
N ASP A 338 -10.56 10.49 -10.60
CA ASP A 338 -10.72 10.89 -12.00
C ASP A 338 -11.42 12.25 -12.16
N ALA A 339 -12.48 12.47 -11.37
CA ALA A 339 -13.22 13.71 -11.40
C ALA A 339 -12.37 14.90 -10.90
N ILE A 340 -11.64 14.72 -9.78
CA ILE A 340 -10.73 15.72 -9.23
C ILE A 340 -9.60 16.02 -10.20
N ALA A 341 -8.93 15.00 -10.72
CA ALA A 341 -7.84 15.14 -11.69
C ALA A 341 -8.30 15.93 -12.92
N SER A 342 -9.45 15.54 -13.48
CA SER A 342 -10.03 16.22 -14.65
C SER A 342 -10.39 17.68 -14.38
N GLU A 343 -10.97 17.96 -13.19
CA GLU A 343 -11.38 19.30 -12.80
C GLU A 343 -10.18 20.21 -12.51
N CYS A 344 -9.11 19.68 -11.91
CA CYS A 344 -7.88 20.44 -11.65
C CYS A 344 -7.10 20.74 -12.93
N LEU A 345 -7.09 19.84 -13.91
CA LEU A 345 -6.44 20.06 -15.20
C LEU A 345 -7.22 21.02 -16.08
N ILE A 346 -8.51 20.75 -16.31
CA ILE A 346 -9.39 21.61 -17.12
C ILE A 346 -10.77 21.64 -16.46
N PRO A 347 -11.16 22.75 -15.80
CA PRO A 347 -12.46 22.86 -15.16
C PRO A 347 -13.62 22.62 -16.15
N ARG A 348 -14.59 21.80 -15.75
CA ARG A 348 -15.73 21.41 -16.60
C ARG A 348 -16.48 22.62 -17.15
N ALA A 349 -16.66 23.66 -16.35
CA ALA A 349 -17.35 24.88 -16.75
C ALA A 349 -16.61 25.63 -17.88
N ILE A 350 -15.27 25.62 -17.87
CA ILE A 350 -14.45 26.24 -18.93
C ILE A 350 -14.46 25.33 -20.15
N TRP A 351 -14.28 24.02 -19.95
CA TRP A 351 -14.25 23.05 -21.03
C TRP A 351 -15.52 23.09 -21.90
N SER A 352 -16.70 23.04 -21.29
CA SER A 352 -17.99 23.04 -22.00
C SER A 352 -18.23 24.27 -22.86
N ARG A 353 -17.62 25.44 -22.51
CA ARG A 353 -17.73 26.69 -23.24
C ARG A 353 -16.59 26.88 -24.24
N SER A 354 -15.54 26.09 -24.17
CA SER A 354 -14.36 26.25 -25.01
C SER A 354 -14.63 25.90 -26.48
N GLN A 355 -13.91 26.52 -27.40
CA GLN A 355 -13.93 26.12 -28.82
C GLN A 355 -13.18 24.77 -28.99
N ALA A 356 -12.13 24.50 -28.22
CA ALA A 356 -11.35 23.29 -28.28
C ALA A 356 -12.21 22.02 -28.14
N SER A 357 -13.24 22.05 -27.26
CA SER A 357 -14.16 20.92 -27.11
C SER A 357 -15.00 20.62 -28.36
N LYS A 358 -15.20 21.62 -29.23
CA LYS A 358 -16.08 21.55 -30.40
C LYS A 358 -15.33 21.35 -31.70
N THR A 359 -14.25 22.11 -31.92
CA THR A 359 -13.59 22.22 -33.22
C THR A 359 -12.40 21.30 -33.38
N LYS A 360 -11.69 20.95 -32.29
CA LYS A 360 -10.43 20.17 -32.28
C LYS A 360 -9.31 20.81 -33.11
N ARG A 361 -9.37 22.11 -33.41
CA ARG A 361 -8.34 22.83 -34.16
C ARG A 361 -7.16 23.14 -33.27
N LYS A 362 -5.98 23.24 -33.87
CA LYS A 362 -4.73 23.59 -33.21
C LYS A 362 -4.84 24.90 -32.42
N GLU A 363 -5.33 25.92 -33.09
CA GLU A 363 -5.45 27.29 -32.56
C GLU A 363 -6.34 27.32 -31.30
N ASP A 364 -7.45 26.57 -31.32
CA ASP A 364 -8.39 26.49 -30.21
C ASP A 364 -7.79 25.70 -29.02
N ILE A 365 -6.99 24.66 -29.30
CA ILE A 365 -6.26 23.90 -28.27
C ILE A 365 -5.23 24.78 -27.59
N GLU A 366 -4.41 25.50 -28.37
CA GLU A 366 -3.37 26.39 -27.85
C GLU A 366 -3.97 27.59 -27.11
N ALA A 367 -5.05 28.16 -27.59
CA ALA A 367 -5.76 29.27 -26.92
C ALA A 367 -6.31 28.81 -25.56
N LEU A 368 -6.94 27.65 -25.47
CA LEU A 368 -7.45 27.14 -24.20
C LEU A 368 -6.30 26.81 -23.24
N ALA A 369 -5.24 26.16 -23.72
CA ALA A 369 -4.08 25.83 -22.92
C ALA A 369 -3.42 27.09 -22.33
N THR A 370 -3.24 28.13 -23.15
CA THR A 370 -2.69 29.41 -22.73
C THR A 370 -3.59 30.10 -21.69
N SER A 371 -4.90 30.11 -21.90
CA SER A 371 -5.86 30.76 -20.97
C SER A 371 -5.88 30.10 -19.59
N LEU A 372 -5.58 28.79 -19.50
CA LEU A 372 -5.51 28.02 -18.26
C LEU A 372 -4.07 27.91 -17.70
N CYS A 373 -3.08 28.43 -18.42
CA CYS A 373 -1.66 28.27 -18.09
C CYS A 373 -1.24 26.79 -17.96
N ILE A 374 -1.71 25.91 -18.87
CA ILE A 374 -1.38 24.47 -18.90
C ILE A 374 -0.76 24.08 -20.24
N GLY A 375 -0.15 22.89 -20.30
CA GLY A 375 0.39 22.34 -21.53
C GLY A 375 -0.71 21.94 -22.55
N PRO A 376 -0.54 22.22 -23.85
CA PRO A 376 -1.54 21.87 -24.87
C PRO A 376 -1.76 20.36 -24.98
N ALA A 377 -0.80 19.52 -24.56
CA ALA A 377 -0.94 18.08 -24.49
C ALA A 377 -2.11 17.64 -23.59
N ILE A 378 -2.39 18.35 -22.50
CA ILE A 378 -3.50 18.07 -21.59
C ILE A 378 -4.84 18.26 -22.31
N VAL A 379 -4.97 19.36 -23.07
CA VAL A 379 -6.19 19.65 -23.87
C VAL A 379 -6.38 18.57 -24.94
N ALA A 380 -5.33 18.22 -25.65
CA ALA A 380 -5.35 17.18 -26.68
C ALA A 380 -5.71 15.80 -26.08
N GLY A 381 -5.16 15.44 -24.92
CA GLY A 381 -5.49 14.21 -24.19
C GLY A 381 -6.97 14.13 -23.82
N ARG A 382 -7.54 15.23 -23.32
CA ARG A 382 -8.97 15.30 -23.00
C ARG A 382 -9.86 15.10 -24.23
N ILE A 383 -9.53 15.75 -25.34
CA ILE A 383 -10.28 15.58 -26.61
C ILE A 383 -10.25 14.09 -27.04
N ARG A 384 -9.09 13.44 -26.93
CA ARG A 384 -8.94 12.02 -27.29
C ARG A 384 -9.78 11.13 -26.38
N LYS A 385 -9.74 11.34 -25.06
CA LYS A 385 -10.53 10.58 -24.06
C LYS A 385 -12.03 10.73 -24.34
N GLU A 386 -12.55 11.97 -24.52
CA GLU A 386 -13.97 12.21 -24.74
C GLU A 386 -14.47 11.73 -26.11
N SER A 387 -13.61 11.77 -27.14
CA SER A 387 -13.97 11.27 -28.46
C SER A 387 -13.84 9.76 -28.62
N GLY A 388 -13.22 9.07 -27.67
CA GLY A 388 -12.86 7.65 -27.79
C GLY A 388 -11.87 7.35 -28.91
N ASN A 389 -11.30 8.38 -29.56
CA ASN A 389 -10.40 8.23 -30.70
C ASN A 389 -8.97 8.61 -30.33
N TRP A 390 -8.17 7.60 -30.10
CA TRP A 390 -6.78 7.75 -29.68
C TRP A 390 -5.80 8.06 -30.82
N ALA A 391 -6.24 8.01 -32.06
CA ALA A 391 -5.41 8.30 -33.24
C ALA A 391 -5.31 9.81 -33.54
N ILE A 392 -6.32 10.58 -33.16
CA ILE A 392 -6.34 12.04 -33.40
C ILE A 392 -5.35 12.77 -32.51
N LEU A 393 -4.87 13.91 -32.95
CA LEU A 393 -4.00 14.82 -32.21
C LEU A 393 -2.70 14.15 -31.66
N SER A 394 -2.23 13.09 -32.30
CA SER A 394 -1.05 12.33 -31.87
C SER A 394 0.22 13.20 -31.77
N LYS A 395 0.34 14.25 -32.60
CA LYS A 395 1.46 15.20 -32.56
C LYS A 395 1.42 16.16 -31.36
N TYR A 396 0.27 16.25 -30.67
CA TYR A 396 0.08 17.19 -29.55
C TYR A 396 0.23 16.56 -28.18
N VAL A 397 0.25 15.24 -28.08
CA VAL A 397 0.30 14.54 -26.79
C VAL A 397 1.70 14.44 -26.20
N GLY A 398 2.73 14.93 -26.91
CA GLY A 398 4.10 14.93 -26.40
C GLY A 398 4.68 13.51 -26.27
N GLN A 399 4.59 12.70 -27.34
CA GLN A 399 5.16 11.37 -27.36
C GLN A 399 6.70 11.43 -27.28
N GLY A 400 7.30 10.63 -26.38
CA GLY A 400 8.76 10.62 -26.14
C GLY A 400 9.26 11.79 -25.29
N GLU A 401 8.37 12.58 -24.72
CA GLU A 401 8.72 13.85 -24.10
C GLU A 401 8.84 13.79 -22.57
N VAL A 402 8.55 12.65 -21.92
CA VAL A 402 8.60 12.51 -20.46
C VAL A 402 9.87 11.80 -20.01
N ARG A 403 10.09 10.58 -20.49
CA ARG A 403 11.22 9.72 -20.08
C ARG A 403 12.59 10.36 -20.27
N LYS A 404 12.73 11.23 -21.26
CA LYS A 404 13.98 11.96 -21.54
C LYS A 404 14.49 12.82 -20.36
N TYR A 405 13.60 13.22 -19.45
CA TYR A 405 13.98 13.97 -18.25
C TYR A 405 14.52 13.08 -17.13
N PHE A 406 14.38 11.76 -17.26
CA PHE A 406 14.73 10.77 -16.23
C PHE A 406 15.69 9.70 -16.79
N PRO A 407 16.87 10.09 -17.31
CA PRO A 407 17.80 9.18 -17.97
C PRO A 407 18.44 8.15 -17.02
N ALA A 408 18.37 8.37 -15.72
CA ALA A 408 18.87 7.42 -14.73
C ALA A 408 17.96 6.19 -14.52
N VAL A 409 16.74 6.21 -15.12
CA VAL A 409 15.80 5.09 -15.08
C VAL A 409 16.04 4.20 -16.30
N ASP A 410 16.14 2.89 -16.08
CA ASP A 410 16.22 1.90 -17.16
C ASP A 410 14.81 1.70 -17.75
N TRP A 411 14.59 2.30 -18.91
CA TRP A 411 13.30 2.28 -19.63
C TRP A 411 13.14 1.13 -20.61
N ASN A 412 14.17 0.28 -20.77
CA ASN A 412 14.19 -0.81 -21.77
C ASN A 412 13.59 -2.11 -21.26
#